data_ee63311d708da47a3a5a2888d7e135cf
#
_entry.id   ee63311d708da47a3a5a2888d7e135cf
#
_cell.length_a   1.000
_cell.length_b   1.000
_cell.length_c   1.000
_cell.angle_alpha   90.00
_cell.angle_beta   90.00
_cell.angle_gamma   90.00
#
_symmetry.space_group_name_H-M   'P 1'
#
loop_
_entity.id
_entity.type
_entity.pdbx_description
1 polymer ?
#
loop_
_entity_poly.entity_id
_entity_poly.type
_entity_poly.pdbx_seq_one_letter_code
_entity_poly.pdbx_strand_id
1 'polypeptide(L)'
;MEEAIARDRADGFTPFLIAGSAGTVGTGAVDDLTALASLADRENMWFHVDGAYGAFFMLTERGRAAMRGIERADSIVLDPHKTLFHPYGTGALVVKNAAQLRDAHSMHASYLPQFQQEEELIDFAEISPELSRDFRGLRVWLPLKMFGIEPFRELLDEKLDLTRWATEELRKIKGMEIVAEPQLSLVAFQLSKHDNRNLLERINRRKRVMLTGTMLGTEFVIRICVVSHRTHMDRMQMCIEDIRAAVAEVT
;
A
#
# COMPACT_ATOMS: atom_id res chain seq x y z
N MET A 1 5.73 20.47 1.61
CA MET A 1 6.99 19.82 1.20
C MET A 1 8.06 20.86 0.84
N GLU A 2 7.82 21.80 -0.08
CA GLU A 2 8.81 22.84 -0.50
C GLU A 2 9.35 23.65 0.68
N GLU A 3 8.47 24.12 1.57
CA GLU A 3 8.88 24.87 2.79
C GLU A 3 9.76 24.00 3.73
N ALA A 4 9.49 22.70 3.82
CA ALA A 4 10.32 21.80 4.62
C ALA A 4 11.72 21.66 4.03
N ILE A 5 11.83 21.47 2.70
CA ILE A 5 13.11 21.41 1.98
C ILE A 5 13.91 22.71 2.17
N ALA A 6 13.25 23.87 2.04
CA ALA A 6 13.90 25.17 2.22
C ALA A 6 14.40 25.39 3.66
N ARG A 7 13.60 25.01 4.66
CA ARG A 7 13.98 25.05 6.06
C ARG A 7 15.18 24.14 6.36
N ASP A 8 15.12 22.89 5.93
CA ASP A 8 16.16 21.90 6.20
C ASP A 8 17.51 22.33 5.56
N ARG A 9 17.47 22.94 4.36
CA ARG A 9 18.66 23.52 3.73
C ARG A 9 19.21 24.73 4.52
N ALA A 10 18.32 25.58 5.04
CA ALA A 10 18.73 26.71 5.87
C ALA A 10 19.38 26.25 7.20
N ASP A 11 18.95 25.09 7.71
CA ASP A 11 19.49 24.45 8.90
C ASP A 11 20.79 23.64 8.60
N GLY A 12 21.29 23.64 7.36
CA GLY A 12 22.54 22.99 6.94
C GLY A 12 22.40 21.53 6.55
N PHE A 13 21.16 21.00 6.42
CA PHE A 13 20.91 19.64 5.92
C PHE A 13 20.89 19.61 4.39
N THR A 14 21.13 18.42 3.84
CA THR A 14 21.03 18.14 2.41
C THR A 14 19.88 17.15 2.17
N PRO A 15 18.66 17.62 1.92
CA PRO A 15 17.57 16.76 1.50
C PRO A 15 17.95 16.02 0.21
N PHE A 16 17.79 14.71 0.16
CA PHE A 16 18.20 13.88 -0.97
C PHE A 16 17.11 12.95 -1.50
N LEU A 17 16.03 12.78 -0.75
CA LEU A 17 14.95 11.86 -1.10
C LEU A 17 13.59 12.46 -0.74
N ILE A 18 12.62 12.28 -1.65
CA ILE A 18 11.20 12.51 -1.42
C ILE A 18 10.50 11.16 -1.48
N ALA A 19 9.72 10.84 -0.44
CA ALA A 19 8.87 9.66 -0.43
C ALA A 19 7.40 10.08 -0.60
N GLY A 20 6.71 9.46 -1.57
CA GLY A 20 5.27 9.58 -1.77
C GLY A 20 4.57 8.27 -1.47
N SER A 21 3.39 8.32 -0.87
CA SER A 21 2.60 7.12 -0.56
C SER A 21 1.60 6.82 -1.68
N ALA A 22 1.62 5.59 -2.17
CA ALA A 22 0.58 5.04 -3.04
C ALA A 22 -0.32 4.10 -2.23
N GLY A 23 -1.10 4.70 -1.33
CA GLY A 23 -1.99 4.03 -0.39
C GLY A 23 -1.46 3.98 1.04
N THR A 24 -1.75 5.01 1.83
CA THR A 24 -1.35 5.06 3.25
C THR A 24 -2.04 3.99 4.07
N VAL A 25 -1.36 3.50 5.11
CA VAL A 25 -1.90 2.50 6.05
C VAL A 25 -3.16 2.98 6.76
N GLY A 26 -3.26 4.28 7.09
CA GLY A 26 -4.36 4.84 7.86
C GLY A 26 -5.67 4.93 7.09
N THR A 27 -5.62 5.50 5.89
CA THR A 27 -6.81 5.86 5.10
C THR A 27 -6.82 5.29 3.69
N GLY A 28 -5.73 4.68 3.25
CA GLY A 28 -5.57 4.24 1.86
C GLY A 28 -5.34 5.41 0.88
N ALA A 29 -5.09 6.61 1.38
CA ALA A 29 -4.89 7.80 0.56
C ALA A 29 -3.63 7.67 -0.31
N VAL A 30 -3.72 8.19 -1.52
CA VAL A 30 -2.61 8.29 -2.47
C VAL A 30 -2.19 9.76 -2.54
N ASP A 31 -0.90 10.00 -2.39
CA ASP A 31 -0.34 11.34 -2.53
C ASP A 31 -0.40 11.82 -4.00
N ASP A 32 -0.31 13.13 -4.24
CA ASP A 32 -0.14 13.67 -5.59
C ASP A 32 1.27 13.32 -6.12
N LEU A 33 1.40 12.09 -6.64
CA LEU A 33 2.67 11.56 -7.12
C LEU A 33 3.22 12.38 -8.29
N THR A 34 2.35 13.01 -9.10
CA THR A 34 2.78 13.89 -10.21
C THR A 34 3.46 15.14 -9.67
N ALA A 35 2.87 15.77 -8.66
CA ALA A 35 3.46 16.96 -8.04
C ALA A 35 4.77 16.62 -7.31
N LEU A 36 4.81 15.50 -6.58
CA LEU A 36 6.00 15.03 -5.88
C LEU A 36 7.14 14.69 -6.85
N ALA A 37 6.85 14.00 -7.95
CA ALA A 37 7.84 13.71 -8.99
C ALA A 37 8.42 15.00 -9.59
N SER A 38 7.56 15.99 -9.87
CA SER A 38 8.00 17.28 -10.42
C SER A 38 8.84 18.08 -9.42
N LEU A 39 8.55 17.95 -8.13
CA LEU A 39 9.35 18.55 -7.07
C LEU A 39 10.71 17.85 -6.97
N ALA A 40 10.75 16.52 -6.99
CA ALA A 40 11.98 15.74 -6.94
C ALA A 40 12.92 16.07 -8.10
N ASP A 41 12.40 16.13 -9.34
CA ASP A 41 13.18 16.53 -10.51
C ASP A 41 13.77 17.94 -10.36
N ARG A 42 12.96 18.92 -9.92
CA ARG A 42 13.39 20.31 -9.74
C ARG A 42 14.46 20.48 -8.67
N GLU A 43 14.35 19.71 -7.59
CA GLU A 43 15.25 19.77 -6.43
C GLU A 43 16.43 18.80 -6.55
N ASN A 44 16.52 18.02 -7.65
CA ASN A 44 17.50 16.96 -7.90
C ASN A 44 17.54 15.94 -6.74
N MET A 45 16.38 15.43 -6.37
CA MET A 45 16.19 14.47 -5.28
C MET A 45 15.69 13.13 -5.82
N TRP A 46 16.01 12.05 -5.13
CA TRP A 46 15.47 10.72 -5.41
C TRP A 46 13.98 10.69 -5.11
N PHE A 47 13.16 10.23 -6.07
CA PHE A 47 11.74 10.05 -5.86
C PHE A 47 11.42 8.57 -5.57
N HIS A 48 11.06 8.28 -4.33
CA HIS A 48 10.61 6.97 -3.88
C HIS A 48 9.10 6.93 -3.73
N VAL A 49 8.45 5.84 -4.15
CA VAL A 49 7.03 5.61 -3.89
C VAL A 49 6.87 4.39 -2.98
N ASP A 50 6.29 4.64 -1.80
CA ASP A 50 5.76 3.56 -0.96
C ASP A 50 4.42 3.09 -1.53
N GLY A 51 4.50 2.07 -2.36
CA GLY A 51 3.36 1.38 -2.95
C GLY A 51 3.10 0.01 -2.33
N ALA A 52 3.65 -0.26 -1.13
CA ALA A 52 3.55 -1.55 -0.47
C ALA A 52 2.12 -2.10 -0.40
N TYR A 53 1.13 -1.22 -0.17
CA TYR A 53 -0.28 -1.59 -0.22
C TYR A 53 -0.88 -1.36 -1.60
N GLY A 54 -0.70 -0.18 -2.20
CA GLY A 54 -1.52 0.27 -3.32
C GLY A 54 -0.96 -0.06 -4.71
N ALA A 55 0.36 -0.29 -4.87
CA ALA A 55 0.96 -0.35 -6.20
C ALA A 55 0.35 -1.40 -7.14
N PHE A 56 -0.11 -2.54 -6.64
CA PHE A 56 -0.73 -3.55 -7.51
C PHE A 56 -2.09 -3.15 -8.07
N PHE A 57 -2.77 -2.13 -7.52
CA PHE A 57 -3.95 -1.56 -8.17
C PHE A 57 -3.63 -0.88 -9.52
N MET A 58 -2.37 -0.64 -9.85
CA MET A 58 -1.94 -0.26 -11.19
C MET A 58 -2.34 -1.26 -12.29
N LEU A 59 -2.68 -2.49 -11.92
CA LEU A 59 -3.25 -3.48 -12.85
C LEU A 59 -4.66 -3.06 -13.30
N THR A 60 -5.38 -2.27 -12.52
CA THR A 60 -6.72 -1.77 -12.83
C THR A 60 -6.67 -0.37 -13.47
N GLU A 61 -7.72 0.00 -14.21
CA GLU A 61 -7.83 1.35 -14.79
C GLU A 61 -7.97 2.41 -13.70
N ARG A 62 -8.79 2.13 -12.68
CA ARG A 62 -9.02 3.02 -11.54
C ARG A 62 -7.75 3.28 -10.73
N GLY A 63 -6.96 2.23 -10.49
CA GLY A 63 -5.67 2.35 -9.80
C GLY A 63 -4.67 3.17 -10.60
N ARG A 64 -4.58 2.98 -11.93
CA ARG A 64 -3.75 3.83 -12.80
C ARG A 64 -4.15 5.30 -12.74
N ALA A 65 -5.46 5.57 -12.71
CA ALA A 65 -5.96 6.94 -12.60
C ALA A 65 -5.60 7.58 -11.25
N ALA A 66 -5.72 6.81 -10.15
CA ALA A 66 -5.40 7.27 -8.79
C ALA A 66 -3.90 7.51 -8.57
N MET A 67 -3.04 6.70 -9.19
CA MET A 67 -1.59 6.72 -8.98
C MET A 67 -0.82 7.33 -10.16
N ARG A 68 -1.42 8.26 -10.89
CA ARG A 68 -0.75 8.97 -11.99
C ARG A 68 0.52 9.65 -11.48
N GLY A 69 1.63 9.47 -12.18
CA GLY A 69 2.95 9.97 -11.79
C GLY A 69 3.84 8.90 -11.14
N ILE A 70 3.31 7.73 -10.78
CA ILE A 70 4.11 6.63 -10.21
C ILE A 70 5.21 6.15 -11.16
N GLU A 71 4.98 6.25 -12.48
CA GLU A 71 5.93 5.87 -13.52
C GLU A 71 7.20 6.75 -13.56
N ARG A 72 7.17 7.89 -12.86
CA ARG A 72 8.33 8.79 -12.75
C ARG A 72 9.24 8.44 -11.57
N ALA A 73 8.81 7.56 -10.67
CA ALA A 73 9.59 7.19 -9.50
C ALA A 73 10.94 6.57 -9.86
N ASP A 74 11.97 6.88 -9.09
CA ASP A 74 13.27 6.23 -9.17
C ASP A 74 13.26 4.86 -8.51
N SER A 75 12.42 4.70 -7.48
CA SER A 75 12.17 3.40 -6.85
C SER A 75 10.74 3.28 -6.33
N ILE A 76 10.21 2.05 -6.35
CA ILE A 76 8.88 1.72 -5.84
C ILE A 76 8.99 0.46 -4.98
N VAL A 77 8.53 0.52 -3.73
CA VAL A 77 8.29 -0.68 -2.93
C VAL A 77 6.87 -1.19 -3.17
N LEU A 78 6.71 -2.50 -3.29
CA LEU A 78 5.42 -3.16 -3.44
C LEU A 78 5.42 -4.53 -2.75
N ASP A 79 4.27 -4.87 -2.15
CA ASP A 79 4.14 -6.12 -1.39
C ASP A 79 3.15 -7.08 -2.04
N PRO A 80 3.64 -8.06 -2.84
CA PRO A 80 2.79 -9.10 -3.41
C PRO A 80 1.94 -9.83 -2.38
N HIS A 81 2.43 -9.96 -1.14
CA HIS A 81 1.70 -10.61 -0.05
C HIS A 81 0.54 -9.76 0.53
N LYS A 82 0.37 -8.51 0.07
CA LYS A 82 -0.80 -7.67 0.40
C LYS A 82 -1.85 -7.76 -0.70
N THR A 83 -1.75 -6.94 -1.71
CA THR A 83 -2.81 -6.77 -2.70
C THR A 83 -2.68 -7.67 -3.94
N LEU A 84 -1.58 -8.41 -4.10
CA LEU A 84 -1.49 -9.48 -5.10
C LEU A 84 -1.85 -10.86 -4.52
N PHE A 85 -2.33 -10.91 -3.27
CA PHE A 85 -2.87 -12.11 -2.59
C PHE A 85 -1.87 -13.25 -2.42
N HIS A 86 -0.58 -12.95 -2.42
CA HIS A 86 0.47 -13.95 -2.27
C HIS A 86 0.74 -14.31 -0.79
N PRO A 87 1.42 -15.44 -0.52
CA PRO A 87 1.82 -15.80 0.82
C PRO A 87 2.70 -14.73 1.48
N TYR A 88 2.54 -14.54 2.79
CA TYR A 88 3.30 -13.58 3.58
C TYR A 88 4.82 -13.75 3.42
N GLY A 89 5.54 -12.64 3.57
CA GLY A 89 7.01 -12.60 3.46
C GLY A 89 7.53 -12.39 2.03
N THR A 90 6.66 -11.90 1.12
CA THR A 90 7.05 -11.56 -0.24
C THR A 90 6.90 -10.05 -0.44
N GLY A 91 8.01 -9.33 -0.38
CA GLY A 91 8.13 -7.92 -0.76
C GLY A 91 8.94 -7.79 -2.03
N ALA A 92 8.82 -6.70 -2.75
CA ALA A 92 9.59 -6.37 -3.94
C ALA A 92 9.95 -4.89 -3.96
N LEU A 93 11.14 -4.60 -4.48
CA LEU A 93 11.61 -3.27 -4.80
C LEU A 93 11.87 -3.19 -6.30
N VAL A 94 11.24 -2.25 -6.97
CA VAL A 94 11.51 -1.92 -8.36
C VAL A 94 12.34 -0.64 -8.37
N VAL A 95 13.43 -0.62 -9.13
CA VAL A 95 14.32 0.53 -9.25
C VAL A 95 14.54 0.82 -10.73
N LYS A 96 14.46 2.09 -11.08
CA LYS A 96 14.58 2.56 -12.48
C LYS A 96 15.96 2.26 -13.06
N ASN A 97 17.01 2.41 -12.26
CA ASN A 97 18.39 2.15 -12.66
C ASN A 97 19.04 1.13 -11.70
N ALA A 98 19.19 -0.11 -12.16
CA ALA A 98 19.76 -1.20 -11.37
C ALA A 98 21.24 -0.99 -11.00
N ALA A 99 21.99 -0.19 -11.75
CA ALA A 99 23.39 0.12 -11.43
C ALA A 99 23.51 0.80 -10.06
N GLN A 100 22.54 1.66 -9.70
CA GLN A 100 22.52 2.35 -8.41
C GLN A 100 22.34 1.40 -7.22
N LEU A 101 21.62 0.28 -7.40
CA LEU A 101 21.54 -0.77 -6.38
C LEU A 101 22.90 -1.45 -6.18
N ARG A 102 23.60 -1.72 -7.27
CA ARG A 102 24.94 -2.32 -7.22
C ARG A 102 25.92 -1.37 -6.53
N ASP A 103 25.92 -0.10 -6.88
CA ASP A 103 26.77 0.92 -6.24
C ASP A 103 26.51 1.02 -4.73
N ALA A 104 25.24 0.86 -4.30
CA ALA A 104 24.84 0.95 -2.91
C ALA A 104 25.13 -0.33 -2.09
N HIS A 105 25.11 -1.51 -2.70
CA HIS A 105 25.12 -2.79 -1.99
C HIS A 105 26.32 -3.69 -2.34
N SER A 106 27.05 -3.43 -3.42
CA SER A 106 28.17 -4.26 -3.83
C SER A 106 29.23 -4.35 -2.73
N MET A 107 29.54 -5.58 -2.31
CA MET A 107 30.59 -5.89 -1.34
C MET A 107 31.53 -6.91 -1.95
N HIS A 108 32.82 -6.57 -2.00
CA HIS A 108 33.84 -7.49 -2.46
C HIS A 108 34.44 -8.26 -1.27
N ALA A 109 34.31 -9.58 -1.30
CA ALA A 109 34.99 -10.46 -0.38
C ALA A 109 35.86 -11.45 -1.17
N SER A 110 37.09 -11.70 -0.70
CA SER A 110 38.10 -12.49 -1.40
C SER A 110 37.70 -13.95 -1.65
N TYR A 111 36.70 -14.46 -0.92
CA TYR A 111 36.20 -15.84 -1.04
C TYR A 111 34.95 -15.96 -1.93
N LEU A 112 34.37 -14.83 -2.33
CA LEU A 112 33.19 -14.86 -3.21
C LEU A 112 33.65 -14.90 -4.67
N PRO A 113 33.12 -15.82 -5.49
CA PRO A 113 33.38 -15.82 -6.93
C PRO A 113 32.79 -14.56 -7.56
N GLN A 114 33.55 -13.93 -8.44
CA GLN A 114 33.09 -12.75 -9.18
C GLN A 114 32.26 -13.23 -10.42
N PHE A 115 30.98 -13.46 -10.23
CA PHE A 115 30.07 -13.85 -11.31
C PHE A 115 29.72 -12.70 -12.27
N GLN A 116 30.14 -11.47 -11.97
CA GLN A 116 29.67 -10.26 -12.65
C GLN A 116 30.46 -9.82 -13.86
N GLN A 117 31.45 -10.59 -14.23
CA GLN A 117 32.14 -10.36 -15.51
C GLN A 117 31.34 -10.82 -16.72
N GLU A 118 30.25 -11.57 -16.49
CA GLU A 118 29.28 -11.97 -17.49
C GLU A 118 28.04 -11.06 -17.36
N GLU A 119 27.82 -10.16 -18.32
CA GLU A 119 26.69 -9.20 -18.32
C GLU A 119 25.30 -9.84 -18.20
N GLU A 120 25.19 -11.17 -18.46
CA GLU A 120 23.94 -11.91 -18.43
C GLU A 120 23.53 -12.44 -17.05
N LEU A 121 24.44 -12.48 -16.06
CA LEU A 121 24.16 -13.02 -14.73
C LEU A 121 24.05 -11.90 -13.69
N ILE A 122 22.87 -11.81 -13.06
CA ILE A 122 22.64 -10.89 -11.95
C ILE A 122 22.89 -11.63 -10.64
N ASP A 123 23.94 -11.24 -9.92
CA ASP A 123 24.12 -11.66 -8.53
C ASP A 123 23.28 -10.78 -7.60
N PHE A 124 22.23 -11.36 -7.04
CA PHE A 124 21.34 -10.65 -6.12
C PHE A 124 22.02 -10.20 -4.83
N ALA A 125 23.13 -10.78 -4.43
CA ALA A 125 23.93 -10.35 -3.29
C ALA A 125 24.55 -8.96 -3.50
N GLU A 126 24.74 -8.53 -4.73
CA GLU A 126 25.30 -7.23 -5.05
C GLU A 126 24.27 -6.10 -5.20
N ILE A 127 23.00 -6.45 -5.31
CA ILE A 127 21.92 -5.47 -5.49
C ILE A 127 20.98 -5.40 -4.28
N SER A 128 21.36 -6.06 -3.16
CA SER A 128 20.55 -6.08 -1.95
C SER A 128 21.39 -6.45 -0.73
N PRO A 129 20.93 -6.17 0.49
CA PRO A 129 21.70 -6.42 1.72
C PRO A 129 21.83 -7.90 2.09
N GLU A 130 21.03 -8.81 1.51
CA GLU A 130 21.08 -10.25 1.85
C GLU A 130 22.07 -11.00 0.95
N LEU A 131 23.12 -11.59 1.54
CA LEU A 131 24.06 -12.47 0.81
C LEU A 131 23.38 -13.79 0.41
N SER A 132 22.71 -14.45 1.34
CA SER A 132 21.95 -15.68 1.11
C SER A 132 20.48 -15.45 1.39
N ARG A 133 19.62 -15.84 0.47
CA ARG A 133 18.16 -15.71 0.62
C ARG A 133 17.43 -16.87 -0.03
N ASP A 134 16.19 -17.11 0.39
CA ASP A 134 15.27 -18.00 -0.31
C ASP A 134 14.79 -17.37 -1.63
N PHE A 135 14.42 -18.21 -2.59
CA PHE A 135 13.92 -17.76 -3.89
C PHE A 135 12.46 -17.27 -3.79
N ARG A 136 12.25 -16.11 -3.14
CA ARG A 136 10.93 -15.50 -2.93
C ARG A 136 10.22 -15.14 -4.22
N GLY A 137 10.99 -14.84 -5.28
CA GLY A 137 10.45 -14.53 -6.60
C GLY A 137 9.58 -15.64 -7.21
N LEU A 138 9.84 -16.90 -6.86
CA LEU A 138 9.03 -18.03 -7.32
C LEU A 138 7.57 -17.92 -6.85
N ARG A 139 7.33 -17.38 -5.65
CA ARG A 139 5.99 -17.18 -5.09
C ARG A 139 5.17 -16.19 -5.89
N VAL A 140 5.81 -15.28 -6.62
CA VAL A 140 5.17 -14.30 -7.52
C VAL A 140 5.06 -14.88 -8.94
N TRP A 141 6.17 -15.39 -9.46
CA TRP A 141 6.25 -15.87 -10.83
C TRP A 141 5.31 -17.05 -11.12
N LEU A 142 5.26 -18.04 -10.22
CA LEU A 142 4.50 -19.26 -10.43
C LEU A 142 2.99 -19.02 -10.56
N PRO A 143 2.31 -18.29 -9.63
CA PRO A 143 0.89 -17.99 -9.79
C PRO A 143 0.58 -17.18 -11.05
N LEU A 144 1.42 -16.18 -11.38
CA LEU A 144 1.25 -15.39 -12.60
C LEU A 144 1.42 -16.24 -13.87
N LYS A 145 2.34 -17.21 -13.84
CA LYS A 145 2.55 -18.15 -14.96
C LYS A 145 1.39 -19.13 -15.11
N MET A 146 0.82 -19.59 -13.99
CA MET A 146 -0.27 -20.58 -13.99
C MET A 146 -1.63 -19.98 -14.36
N PHE A 147 -1.93 -18.78 -13.87
CA PHE A 147 -3.27 -18.18 -13.96
C PHE A 147 -3.34 -16.98 -14.92
N GLY A 148 -2.19 -16.44 -15.33
CA GLY A 148 -2.13 -15.17 -16.04
C GLY A 148 -2.41 -13.96 -15.12
N ILE A 149 -2.48 -12.77 -15.71
CA ILE A 149 -2.67 -11.52 -14.94
C ILE A 149 -4.14 -11.15 -14.75
N GLU A 150 -5.03 -11.61 -15.65
CA GLU A 150 -6.44 -11.20 -15.65
C GLU A 150 -7.19 -11.54 -14.36
N PRO A 151 -7.08 -12.75 -13.77
CA PRO A 151 -7.78 -13.05 -12.52
C PRO A 151 -7.37 -12.12 -11.36
N PHE A 152 -6.10 -11.70 -11.32
CA PHE A 152 -5.62 -10.74 -10.32
C PHE A 152 -6.22 -9.34 -10.54
N ARG A 153 -6.32 -8.89 -11.80
CA ARG A 153 -6.96 -7.63 -12.16
C ARG A 153 -8.43 -7.61 -11.77
N GLU A 154 -9.18 -8.65 -12.14
CA GLU A 154 -10.60 -8.80 -11.81
C GLU A 154 -10.84 -8.77 -10.30
N LEU A 155 -10.02 -9.50 -9.53
CA LEU A 155 -10.10 -9.49 -8.07
C LEU A 155 -9.81 -8.10 -7.49
N LEU A 156 -8.80 -7.39 -8.00
CA LEU A 156 -8.48 -6.03 -7.54
C LEU A 156 -9.63 -5.05 -7.85
N ASP A 157 -10.22 -5.13 -9.04
CA ASP A 157 -11.38 -4.32 -9.39
C ASP A 157 -12.59 -4.63 -8.48
N GLU A 158 -12.83 -5.90 -8.17
CA GLU A 158 -13.84 -6.30 -7.19
C GLU A 158 -13.60 -5.63 -5.83
N LYS A 159 -12.34 -5.60 -5.32
CA LYS A 159 -12.04 -4.97 -4.02
C LYS A 159 -12.33 -3.47 -4.02
N LEU A 160 -12.09 -2.78 -5.12
CA LEU A 160 -12.49 -1.38 -5.29
C LEU A 160 -14.01 -1.21 -5.28
N ASP A 161 -14.76 -2.11 -5.95
CA ASP A 161 -16.22 -2.08 -5.97
C ASP A 161 -16.81 -2.36 -4.59
N LEU A 162 -16.30 -3.36 -3.88
CA LEU A 162 -16.72 -3.70 -2.52
C LEU A 162 -16.50 -2.55 -1.55
N THR A 163 -15.38 -1.85 -1.68
CA THR A 163 -15.07 -0.68 -0.83
C THR A 163 -16.01 0.47 -1.12
N ARG A 164 -16.27 0.78 -2.38
CA ARG A 164 -17.23 1.80 -2.78
C ARG A 164 -18.63 1.48 -2.24
N TRP A 165 -19.09 0.24 -2.44
CA TRP A 165 -20.38 -0.22 -1.92
C TRP A 165 -20.45 -0.07 -0.39
N ALA A 166 -19.43 -0.51 0.35
CA ALA A 166 -19.40 -0.39 1.79
C ALA A 166 -19.44 1.08 2.26
N THR A 167 -18.75 1.96 1.56
CA THR A 167 -18.77 3.40 1.83
C THR A 167 -20.17 3.99 1.70
N GLU A 168 -20.89 3.62 0.65
CA GLU A 168 -22.29 4.04 0.42
C GLU A 168 -23.22 3.49 1.51
N GLU A 169 -23.03 2.25 1.95
CA GLU A 169 -23.81 1.65 3.04
C GLU A 169 -23.52 2.30 4.40
N LEU A 170 -22.26 2.64 4.68
CA LEU A 170 -21.86 3.37 5.89
C LEU A 170 -22.53 4.74 5.95
N ARG A 171 -22.59 5.49 4.85
CA ARG A 171 -23.24 6.81 4.78
C ARG A 171 -24.74 6.79 5.13
N LYS A 172 -25.41 5.64 4.97
CA LYS A 172 -26.81 5.48 5.33
C LYS A 172 -27.02 5.31 6.85
N ILE A 173 -25.96 5.09 7.61
CA ILE A 173 -26.03 4.94 9.08
C ILE A 173 -25.98 6.33 9.72
N LYS A 174 -27.00 6.68 10.50
CA LYS A 174 -27.08 7.99 11.15
C LYS A 174 -25.87 8.22 12.08
N GLY A 175 -25.21 9.36 11.91
CA GLY A 175 -24.04 9.76 12.70
C GLY A 175 -22.72 9.14 12.22
N MET A 176 -22.75 8.28 11.19
CA MET A 176 -21.52 7.74 10.61
C MET A 176 -20.87 8.78 9.70
N GLU A 177 -19.57 8.96 9.87
CA GLU A 177 -18.74 9.87 9.07
C GLU A 177 -17.65 9.10 8.35
N ILE A 178 -17.50 9.36 7.07
CA ILE A 178 -16.38 8.87 6.26
C ILE A 178 -15.25 9.88 6.41
N VAL A 179 -14.12 9.44 6.97
CA VAL A 179 -13.01 10.33 7.33
C VAL A 179 -12.24 10.80 6.10
N ALA A 180 -12.11 9.93 5.10
CA ALA A 180 -11.52 10.26 3.81
C ALA A 180 -12.20 9.43 2.71
N GLU A 181 -12.40 10.04 1.54
CA GLU A 181 -12.93 9.32 0.38
C GLU A 181 -11.97 8.21 -0.04
N PRO A 182 -12.45 6.96 -0.20
CA PRO A 182 -11.61 5.87 -0.62
C PRO A 182 -11.04 6.09 -2.03
N GLN A 183 -9.75 6.06 -2.16
CA GLN A 183 -9.06 6.07 -3.45
C GLN A 183 -8.72 4.65 -3.93
N LEU A 184 -8.55 3.73 -2.97
CA LEU A 184 -8.28 2.31 -3.19
C LEU A 184 -9.26 1.46 -2.36
N SER A 185 -8.85 0.27 -1.93
CA SER A 185 -9.72 -0.71 -1.25
C SER A 185 -9.75 -0.57 0.28
N LEU A 186 -9.63 0.65 0.80
CA LEU A 186 -9.72 0.94 2.23
C LEU A 186 -10.67 2.13 2.45
N VAL A 187 -11.62 1.98 3.38
CA VAL A 187 -12.44 3.08 3.90
C VAL A 187 -12.21 3.24 5.40
N ALA A 188 -11.92 4.49 5.81
CA ALA A 188 -11.81 4.88 7.22
C ALA A 188 -13.07 5.66 7.63
N PHE A 189 -13.66 5.29 8.77
CA PHE A 189 -14.92 5.86 9.24
C PHE A 189 -14.95 5.97 10.76
N GLN A 190 -15.85 6.80 11.28
CA GLN A 190 -16.12 6.95 12.72
C GLN A 190 -17.59 7.22 12.97
N LEU A 191 -18.08 6.87 14.14
CA LEU A 191 -19.38 7.30 14.65
C LEU A 191 -19.18 8.59 15.46
N SER A 192 -19.72 9.69 14.96
CA SER A 192 -19.60 11.01 15.60
C SER A 192 -20.05 11.01 17.05
N LYS A 193 -19.27 11.66 17.92
CA LYS A 193 -19.58 11.85 19.36
C LYS A 193 -19.67 10.55 20.15
N HIS A 194 -19.15 9.44 19.66
CA HIS A 194 -19.16 8.15 20.35
C HIS A 194 -17.73 7.60 20.51
N ASP A 195 -17.56 6.68 21.45
CA ASP A 195 -16.30 5.95 21.60
C ASP A 195 -16.15 4.88 20.50
N ASN A 196 -15.38 5.22 19.50
CA ASN A 196 -15.12 4.34 18.35
C ASN A 196 -14.27 3.10 18.70
N ARG A 197 -13.52 3.10 19.83
CA ARG A 197 -12.85 1.91 20.33
C ARG A 197 -13.86 0.90 20.86
N ASN A 198 -14.83 1.36 21.65
CA ASN A 198 -15.93 0.52 22.14
C ASN A 198 -16.77 0.01 20.96
N LEU A 199 -17.08 0.85 19.96
CA LEU A 199 -17.79 0.43 18.75
C LEU A 199 -17.04 -0.70 18.03
N LEU A 200 -15.73 -0.55 17.82
CA LEU A 200 -14.89 -1.57 17.18
C LEU A 200 -14.90 -2.90 17.94
N GLU A 201 -14.80 -2.86 19.27
CA GLU A 201 -14.87 -4.06 20.11
C GLU A 201 -16.22 -4.79 19.95
N ARG A 202 -17.34 -4.05 19.91
CA ARG A 202 -18.68 -4.64 19.71
C ARG A 202 -18.81 -5.28 18.34
N ILE A 203 -18.31 -4.65 17.29
CA ILE A 203 -18.28 -5.23 15.94
C ILE A 203 -17.49 -6.54 15.97
N ASN A 204 -16.27 -6.53 16.47
CA ASN A 204 -15.37 -7.69 16.46
C ASN A 204 -15.84 -8.82 17.40
N ARG A 205 -16.56 -8.50 18.48
CA ARG A 205 -17.14 -9.51 19.40
C ARG A 205 -18.14 -10.45 18.72
N ARG A 206 -18.73 -10.04 17.60
CA ARG A 206 -19.65 -10.84 16.79
C ARG A 206 -18.95 -11.98 16.03
N LYS A 207 -17.62 -11.92 15.86
CA LYS A 207 -16.75 -12.96 15.28
C LYS A 207 -17.09 -13.37 13.83
N ARG A 208 -17.88 -12.58 13.10
CA ARG A 208 -18.20 -12.83 11.69
C ARG A 208 -17.19 -12.13 10.77
N VAL A 209 -16.75 -10.94 11.18
CA VAL A 209 -15.70 -10.14 10.52
C VAL A 209 -14.70 -9.66 11.57
N MET A 210 -13.53 -9.25 11.14
CA MET A 210 -12.53 -8.60 11.99
C MET A 210 -12.10 -7.29 11.35
N LEU A 211 -12.40 -6.19 11.99
CA LEU A 211 -11.98 -4.86 11.62
C LEU A 211 -10.83 -4.39 12.50
N THR A 212 -10.13 -3.37 12.04
CA THR A 212 -9.07 -2.70 12.79
C THR A 212 -9.33 -1.20 12.86
N GLY A 213 -8.64 -0.51 13.76
CA GLY A 213 -8.67 0.93 13.85
C GLY A 213 -7.27 1.54 13.79
N THR A 214 -7.21 2.84 13.68
CA THR A 214 -5.99 3.63 13.71
C THR A 214 -6.25 5.00 14.32
N MET A 215 -5.17 5.69 14.71
CA MET A 215 -5.25 7.10 15.09
C MET A 215 -5.01 7.97 13.85
N LEU A 216 -5.86 8.97 13.63
CA LEU A 216 -5.64 10.06 12.69
C LEU A 216 -5.60 11.36 13.49
N GLY A 217 -4.39 11.88 13.70
CA GLY A 217 -4.19 12.92 14.69
C GLY A 217 -4.61 12.45 16.09
N THR A 218 -5.61 13.11 16.68
CA THR A 218 -6.18 12.78 17.99
C THR A 218 -7.40 11.85 17.92
N GLU A 219 -7.95 11.59 16.72
CA GLU A 219 -9.18 10.84 16.53
C GLU A 219 -8.89 9.37 16.28
N PHE A 220 -9.64 8.46 16.96
CA PHE A 220 -9.60 7.04 16.66
C PHE A 220 -10.66 6.70 15.61
N VAL A 221 -10.22 6.13 14.49
CA VAL A 221 -11.08 5.75 13.36
C VAL A 221 -11.05 4.25 13.13
N ILE A 222 -12.17 3.71 12.66
CA ILE A 222 -12.31 2.29 12.29
C ILE A 222 -12.05 2.17 10.79
N ARG A 223 -11.45 1.05 10.37
CA ARG A 223 -11.10 0.81 8.97
C ARG A 223 -11.69 -0.51 8.47
N ILE A 224 -12.28 -0.46 7.27
CA ILE A 224 -12.51 -1.64 6.45
C ILE A 224 -11.44 -1.66 5.36
N CYS A 225 -10.55 -2.65 5.41
CA CYS A 225 -9.48 -2.83 4.43
C CYS A 225 -9.72 -4.13 3.66
N VAL A 226 -10.08 -4.02 2.38
CA VAL A 226 -10.50 -5.16 1.56
C VAL A 226 -9.32 -5.64 0.73
N VAL A 227 -8.48 -6.50 1.31
CA VAL A 227 -7.22 -6.99 0.69
C VAL A 227 -7.13 -8.51 0.57
N SER A 228 -8.20 -9.23 0.89
CA SER A 228 -8.23 -10.69 0.74
C SER A 228 -8.99 -11.11 -0.52
N HIS A 229 -8.42 -12.04 -1.28
CA HIS A 229 -9.11 -12.65 -2.42
C HIS A 229 -10.39 -13.39 -2.02
N ARG A 230 -10.53 -13.77 -0.72
CA ARG A 230 -11.71 -14.48 -0.17
C ARG A 230 -12.81 -13.55 0.31
N THR A 231 -12.61 -12.25 0.26
CA THR A 231 -13.62 -11.26 0.66
C THR A 231 -14.46 -10.91 -0.56
N HIS A 232 -15.72 -11.31 -0.55
CA HIS A 232 -16.72 -11.04 -1.57
C HIS A 232 -17.92 -10.31 -0.96
N MET A 233 -18.96 -10.06 -1.75
CA MET A 233 -20.14 -9.27 -1.33
C MET A 233 -20.81 -9.82 -0.09
N ASP A 234 -20.93 -11.14 0.06
CA ASP A 234 -21.50 -11.80 1.23
C ASP A 234 -20.82 -11.38 2.55
N ARG A 235 -19.47 -11.32 2.52
CA ARG A 235 -18.68 -10.90 3.69
C ARG A 235 -18.81 -9.40 3.97
N MET A 236 -18.93 -8.60 2.93
CA MET A 236 -19.14 -7.17 3.07
C MET A 236 -20.54 -6.85 3.61
N GLN A 237 -21.57 -7.60 3.19
CA GLN A 237 -22.92 -7.51 3.75
C GLN A 237 -22.92 -7.84 5.25
N MET A 238 -22.30 -8.95 5.65
CA MET A 238 -22.13 -9.31 7.07
C MET A 238 -21.41 -8.21 7.85
N CYS A 239 -20.38 -7.58 7.27
CA CYS A 239 -19.64 -6.50 7.91
C CYS A 239 -20.57 -5.30 8.19
N ILE A 240 -21.34 -4.86 7.22
CA ILE A 240 -22.27 -3.74 7.38
C ILE A 240 -23.41 -4.07 8.35
N GLU A 241 -23.93 -5.30 8.35
CA GLU A 241 -24.91 -5.76 9.33
C GLU A 241 -24.34 -5.68 10.76
N ASP A 242 -23.11 -6.15 10.98
CA ASP A 242 -22.45 -6.10 12.29
C ASP A 242 -22.19 -4.68 12.75
N ILE A 243 -21.80 -3.78 11.84
CA ILE A 243 -21.64 -2.36 12.14
C ILE A 243 -22.97 -1.75 12.55
N ARG A 244 -24.05 -1.96 11.79
CA ARG A 244 -25.40 -1.44 12.10
C ARG A 244 -25.89 -1.92 13.47
N ALA A 245 -25.72 -3.21 13.74
CA ALA A 245 -26.11 -3.79 15.01
C ALA A 245 -25.29 -3.25 16.19
N ALA A 246 -23.98 -3.05 16.01
CA ALA A 246 -23.12 -2.46 17.03
C ALA A 246 -23.44 -0.97 17.28
N VAL A 247 -23.78 -0.21 16.23
CA VAL A 247 -24.23 1.18 16.36
C VAL A 247 -25.52 1.24 17.18
N ALA A 248 -26.51 0.39 16.92
CA ALA A 248 -27.77 0.34 17.68
C ALA A 248 -27.57 -0.02 19.18
N GLU A 249 -26.45 -0.61 19.56
CA GLU A 249 -26.11 -0.92 20.95
C GLU A 249 -25.47 0.28 21.70
N VAL A 250 -24.95 1.28 20.98
CA VAL A 250 -24.24 2.43 21.56
C VAL A 250 -24.97 3.76 21.39
N THR A 251 -26.02 3.81 20.58
CA THR A 251 -26.92 4.95 20.37
C THR A 251 -28.24 4.77 21.09
#